data_ac9e277e325bc6b220d861ab15d4ff2d
#
_entry.id   ac9e277e325bc6b220d861ab15d4ff2d
#
_cell.length_a   1.000
_cell.length_b   1.000
_cell.length_c   1.000
_cell.angle_alpha   90.00
_cell.angle_beta   90.00
_cell.angle_gamma   90.00
#
_symmetry.space_group_name_H-M   'P 1'
#
loop_
_entity.id
_entity.type
_entity.pdbx_description
1 polymer ?
#
loop_
_entity_poly.entity_id
_entity_poly.type
_entity_poly.pdbx_seq_one_letter_code
_entity_poly.pdbx_strand_id
1 'polypeptide(L)'
;LLYIFMGYEWEKTEFKHAELVANFFNLSVDSLDFSNHFNSKSLGKVTNVQENIIILRNLTLLTLSSLYFINKNIFNLSFGLQEDFDYPDSNIEYIKKVEDLIKIGSMQKNFKIEIPFYNTLKEDILRNYDLPLNLIFSCANPINNERCNKCFKCNELNNALLKNHKS
;
A
#
# COMPACT_ATOMS: atom_id res chain seq x y z
N LEU A 1 -6.20 10.92 -2.79
CA LEU A 1 -5.52 9.77 -2.22
C LEU A 1 -5.09 10.07 -0.79
N LEU A 2 -4.75 9.04 0.00
CA LEU A 2 -4.24 9.21 1.35
C LEU A 2 -2.98 8.37 1.54
N TYR A 3 -1.93 8.97 2.08
CA TYR A 3 -0.73 8.29 2.52
C TYR A 3 -0.59 8.39 4.05
N ILE A 4 -0.17 7.30 4.70
CA ILE A 4 0.00 7.24 6.16
C ILE A 4 1.45 6.88 6.48
N PHE A 5 2.16 7.83 7.10
CA PHE A 5 3.51 7.59 7.59
C PHE A 5 3.47 6.85 8.94
N MET A 6 4.18 5.74 9.01
CA MET A 6 4.35 4.90 10.21
C MET A 6 5.80 4.86 10.70
N GLY A 7 6.71 5.64 10.09
CA GLY A 7 8.10 5.79 10.46
C GLY A 7 9.05 4.78 9.84
N TYR A 8 8.70 4.14 8.73
CA TYR A 8 9.61 3.24 8.01
C TYR A 8 10.64 4.01 7.17
N GLU A 9 11.83 3.45 7.03
CA GLU A 9 12.95 4.10 6.34
C GLU A 9 12.67 4.43 4.88
N TRP A 10 11.80 3.65 4.21
CA TRP A 10 11.45 3.85 2.79
C TRP A 10 10.33 4.86 2.54
N GLU A 11 9.55 5.23 3.56
CA GLU A 11 8.30 5.99 3.40
C GLU A 11 8.48 7.37 2.76
N LYS A 12 9.54 8.09 3.10
CA LYS A 12 9.79 9.41 2.49
C LYS A 12 9.99 9.31 0.98
N THR A 13 10.71 8.27 0.54
CA THR A 13 10.93 8.03 -0.89
C THR A 13 9.66 7.51 -1.54
N GLU A 14 8.97 6.58 -0.91
CA GLU A 14 7.69 6.04 -1.40
C GLU A 14 6.63 7.14 -1.55
N PHE A 15 6.50 8.02 -0.56
CA PHE A 15 5.56 9.15 -0.59
C PHE A 15 5.85 10.10 -1.76
N LYS A 16 7.13 10.47 -1.98
CA LYS A 16 7.51 11.28 -3.13
C LYS A 16 7.08 10.65 -4.46
N HIS A 17 7.26 9.35 -4.61
CA HIS A 17 6.79 8.63 -5.80
C HIS A 17 5.26 8.54 -5.89
N ALA A 18 4.58 8.39 -4.76
CA ALA A 18 3.11 8.42 -4.71
C ALA A 18 2.57 9.79 -5.19
N GLU A 19 3.20 10.90 -4.80
CA GLU A 19 2.87 12.24 -5.30
C GLU A 19 3.12 12.37 -6.82
N LEU A 20 4.25 11.86 -7.31
CA LEU A 20 4.56 11.89 -8.75
C LEU A 20 3.53 11.09 -9.57
N VAL A 21 3.16 9.90 -9.12
CA VAL A 21 2.14 9.07 -9.78
C VAL A 21 0.76 9.75 -9.70
N ALA A 22 0.40 10.29 -8.54
CA ALA A 22 -0.87 11.00 -8.38
C ALA A 22 -0.95 12.20 -9.32
N ASN A 23 0.10 13.02 -9.39
CA ASN A 23 0.18 14.17 -10.29
C ASN A 23 0.07 13.77 -11.77
N PHE A 24 0.65 12.64 -12.16
CA PHE A 24 0.49 12.09 -13.52
C PHE A 24 -0.99 11.85 -13.88
N PHE A 25 -1.79 11.41 -12.90
CA PHE A 25 -3.22 11.20 -13.07
C PHE A 25 -4.08 12.42 -12.67
N ASN A 26 -3.51 13.60 -12.46
CA ASN A 26 -4.19 14.82 -12.00
C ASN A 26 -4.93 14.61 -10.65
N LEU A 27 -4.36 13.84 -9.76
CA LEU A 27 -4.86 13.57 -8.41
C LEU A 27 -3.94 14.22 -7.36
N SER A 28 -4.48 14.48 -6.17
CA SER A 28 -3.71 14.91 -4.99
C SER A 28 -3.56 13.79 -3.97
N VAL A 29 -2.51 13.88 -3.16
CA VAL A 29 -2.26 12.97 -2.04
C VAL A 29 -2.30 13.78 -0.75
N ASP A 30 -3.25 13.47 0.12
CA ASP A 30 -3.22 13.91 1.52
C ASP A 30 -2.31 12.98 2.33
N SER A 31 -1.78 13.45 3.46
CA SER A 31 -0.96 12.60 4.33
C SER A 31 -1.34 12.72 5.79
N LEU A 32 -1.17 11.61 6.53
CA LEU A 32 -1.21 11.56 8.00
C LEU A 32 0.15 11.07 8.48
N ASP A 33 0.73 11.74 9.47
CA ASP A 33 2.04 11.37 10.01
C ASP A 33 1.91 10.81 11.43
N PHE A 34 2.11 9.51 11.56
CA PHE A 34 2.19 8.77 12.81
C PHE A 34 3.61 8.23 13.09
N SER A 35 4.62 8.67 12.35
CA SER A 35 5.99 8.15 12.43
C SER A 35 6.60 8.20 13.82
N ASN A 36 6.21 9.15 14.65
CA ASN A 36 6.67 9.28 16.03
C ASN A 36 5.95 8.35 17.02
N HIS A 37 4.87 7.68 16.61
CA HIS A 37 4.03 6.85 17.47
C HIS A 37 4.33 5.34 17.33
N PHE A 38 5.01 4.94 16.26
CA PHE A 38 5.40 3.56 16.03
C PHE A 38 6.92 3.42 16.16
N ASN A 39 7.36 2.43 16.91
CA ASN A 39 8.80 2.13 17.02
C ASN A 39 9.25 1.30 15.82
N SER A 40 9.38 1.94 14.67
CA SER A 40 9.74 1.30 13.40
C SER A 40 11.22 0.95 13.26
N LYS A 41 12.07 1.38 14.20
CA LYS A 41 13.52 1.10 14.20
C LYS A 41 13.88 -0.39 14.22
N SER A 42 12.89 -1.27 14.49
CA SER A 42 13.10 -2.71 14.52
C SER A 42 13.11 -3.39 13.14
N LEU A 43 12.74 -2.70 12.07
CA LEU A 43 12.60 -3.34 10.76
C LEU A 43 13.90 -3.46 9.98
N GLY A 44 15.01 -2.85 10.43
CA GLY A 44 16.32 -3.02 9.85
C GLY A 44 16.35 -3.06 8.32
N LYS A 45 17.38 -3.61 7.73
CA LYS A 45 17.43 -3.89 6.28
C LYS A 45 16.58 -5.13 6.00
N VAL A 46 15.39 -4.93 5.47
CA VAL A 46 14.50 -6.02 5.08
C VAL A 46 15.11 -6.82 3.94
N THR A 47 15.45 -8.09 4.20
CA THR A 47 16.12 -8.95 3.23
C THR A 47 15.21 -10.01 2.63
N ASN A 48 14.13 -10.38 3.33
CA ASN A 48 13.18 -11.41 2.91
C ASN A 48 11.73 -11.04 3.25
N VAL A 49 10.77 -11.85 2.78
CA VAL A 49 9.34 -11.62 2.97
C VAL A 49 8.94 -11.68 4.44
N GLN A 50 9.49 -12.61 5.22
CA GLN A 50 9.15 -12.79 6.64
C GLN A 50 9.53 -11.55 7.47
N GLU A 51 10.68 -10.94 7.17
CA GLU A 51 11.13 -9.69 7.82
C GLU A 51 10.25 -8.50 7.46
N ASN A 52 9.47 -8.58 6.37
CA ASN A 52 8.54 -7.54 5.94
C ASN A 52 7.15 -7.67 6.55
N ILE A 53 6.90 -8.64 7.42
CA ILE A 53 5.61 -8.77 8.11
C ILE A 53 5.56 -7.72 9.21
N ILE A 54 4.72 -6.72 8.98
CA ILE A 54 4.42 -5.68 9.96
C ILE A 54 3.10 -6.02 10.62
N ILE A 55 3.16 -6.39 11.89
CA ILE A 55 1.99 -6.84 12.64
C ILE A 55 0.91 -5.76 12.63
N LEU A 56 -0.32 -6.14 12.26
CA LEU A 56 -1.51 -5.28 12.21
C LEU A 56 -1.39 -4.06 11.29
N ARG A 57 -0.45 -4.08 10.32
CA ARG A 57 -0.26 -2.94 9.42
C ARG A 57 -1.53 -2.62 8.64
N ASN A 58 -2.15 -3.63 8.02
CA ASN A 58 -3.35 -3.42 7.21
C ASN A 58 -4.54 -2.98 8.07
N LEU A 59 -4.70 -3.50 9.30
CA LEU A 59 -5.72 -3.01 10.23
C LEU A 59 -5.52 -1.53 10.56
N THR A 60 -4.29 -1.14 10.88
CA THR A 60 -3.96 0.25 11.22
C THR A 60 -4.24 1.18 10.03
N LEU A 61 -3.77 0.82 8.84
CA LEU A 61 -4.01 1.61 7.62
C LEU A 61 -5.51 1.75 7.32
N LEU A 62 -6.27 0.67 7.38
CA LEU A 62 -7.71 0.68 7.12
C LEU A 62 -8.47 1.50 8.16
N THR A 63 -8.14 1.37 9.45
CA THR A 63 -8.81 2.10 10.53
C THR A 63 -8.54 3.60 10.41
N LEU A 64 -7.30 4.02 10.24
CA LEU A 64 -6.93 5.44 10.12
C LEU A 64 -7.49 6.06 8.84
N SER A 65 -7.44 5.34 7.72
CA SER A 65 -8.04 5.80 6.46
C SER A 65 -9.55 5.94 6.59
N SER A 66 -10.22 4.99 7.22
CA SER A 66 -11.66 5.05 7.43
C SER A 66 -12.07 6.24 8.29
N LEU A 67 -11.38 6.47 9.40
CA LEU A 67 -11.61 7.64 10.24
C LEU A 67 -11.44 8.94 9.45
N TYR A 68 -10.37 9.04 8.67
CA TYR A 68 -10.06 10.21 7.85
C TYR A 68 -11.15 10.50 6.82
N PHE A 69 -11.56 9.48 6.05
CA PHE A 69 -12.51 9.63 4.96
C PHE A 69 -13.96 9.78 5.44
N ILE A 70 -14.37 9.07 6.50
CA ILE A 70 -15.71 9.22 7.08
C ILE A 70 -15.91 10.65 7.60
N ASN A 71 -14.92 11.27 8.21
CA ASN A 71 -14.99 12.67 8.64
C ASN A 71 -15.11 13.67 7.46
N LYS A 72 -14.80 13.23 6.25
CA LYS A 72 -15.00 13.98 5.00
C LYS A 72 -16.27 13.56 4.25
N ASN A 73 -17.16 12.77 4.87
CA ASN A 73 -18.37 12.19 4.27
C ASN A 73 -18.06 11.30 3.05
N ILE A 74 -16.93 10.62 3.04
CA ILE A 74 -16.55 9.64 2.02
C ILE A 74 -16.67 8.25 2.62
N PHE A 75 -17.50 7.40 2.04
CA PHE A 75 -17.87 6.10 2.59
C PHE A 75 -17.40 4.91 1.75
N ASN A 76 -16.73 5.15 0.61
CA ASN A 76 -16.07 4.12 -0.20
C ASN A 76 -14.56 4.30 -0.08
N LEU A 77 -13.89 3.30 0.48
CA LEU A 77 -12.44 3.23 0.59
C LEU A 77 -11.91 2.18 -0.38
N SER A 78 -11.04 2.56 -1.30
CA SER A 78 -10.31 1.62 -2.14
C SER A 78 -8.94 1.30 -1.54
N PHE A 79 -8.62 0.02 -1.39
CA PHE A 79 -7.37 -0.46 -0.80
C PHE A 79 -6.61 -1.36 -1.79
N GLY A 80 -5.36 -1.00 -2.08
CA GLY A 80 -4.52 -1.66 -3.08
C GLY A 80 -3.91 -2.97 -2.60
N LEU A 81 -4.74 -3.92 -2.18
CA LEU A 81 -4.32 -5.24 -1.76
C LEU A 81 -4.21 -6.18 -2.97
N GLN A 82 -3.16 -6.99 -3.01
CA GLN A 82 -2.95 -8.07 -3.98
C GLN A 82 -2.89 -9.42 -3.28
N GLU A 83 -3.20 -10.49 -4.00
CA GLU A 83 -3.21 -11.86 -3.47
C GLU A 83 -1.82 -12.50 -3.36
N ASP A 84 -0.77 -11.86 -3.90
CA ASP A 84 0.57 -12.45 -4.05
C ASP A 84 1.27 -12.90 -2.75
N PHE A 85 0.70 -12.58 -1.59
CA PHE A 85 1.32 -12.90 -0.30
C PHE A 85 0.29 -13.40 0.70
N ASP A 86 0.58 -14.53 1.31
CA ASP A 86 -0.25 -15.15 2.35
C ASP A 86 -0.03 -14.47 3.72
N TYR A 87 -0.30 -13.16 3.76
CA TYR A 87 -0.30 -12.43 5.02
C TYR A 87 -1.66 -12.60 5.73
N PRO A 88 -1.68 -12.94 7.03
CA PRO A 88 -2.93 -13.18 7.76
C PRO A 88 -3.93 -12.03 7.71
N ASP A 89 -3.45 -10.78 7.64
CA ASP A 89 -4.26 -9.56 7.61
C ASP A 89 -4.56 -9.05 6.19
N SER A 90 -4.26 -9.85 5.14
CA SER A 90 -4.52 -9.48 3.74
C SER A 90 -5.55 -10.36 3.02
N ASN A 91 -6.18 -11.31 3.70
CA ASN A 91 -7.23 -12.10 3.09
C ASN A 91 -8.59 -11.37 3.10
N ILE A 92 -9.47 -11.76 2.16
CA ILE A 92 -10.77 -11.11 1.95
C ILE A 92 -11.69 -11.20 3.17
N GLU A 93 -11.62 -12.30 3.92
CA GLU A 93 -12.45 -12.49 5.12
C GLU A 93 -12.03 -11.53 6.23
N TYR A 94 -10.73 -11.34 6.41
CA TYR A 94 -10.19 -10.35 7.35
C TYR A 94 -10.67 -8.93 7.01
N ILE A 95 -10.56 -8.53 5.74
CA ILE A 95 -10.99 -7.20 5.30
C ILE A 95 -12.49 -6.99 5.51
N LYS A 96 -13.32 -8.00 5.24
CA LYS A 96 -14.77 -7.92 5.52
C LYS A 96 -15.08 -7.74 7.01
N LYS A 97 -14.36 -8.44 7.89
CA LYS A 97 -14.50 -8.25 9.35
C LYS A 97 -14.11 -6.83 9.77
N VAL A 98 -13.03 -6.28 9.22
CA VAL A 98 -12.62 -4.88 9.47
C VAL A 98 -13.69 -3.91 8.98
N GLU A 99 -14.23 -4.10 7.78
CA GLU A 99 -15.33 -3.29 7.24
C GLU A 99 -16.55 -3.30 8.17
N ASP A 100 -16.96 -4.48 8.64
CA ASP A 100 -18.10 -4.62 9.54
C ASP A 100 -17.88 -3.92 10.89
N LEU A 101 -16.67 -4.03 11.47
CA LEU A 101 -16.31 -3.30 12.69
C LEU A 101 -16.36 -1.79 12.50
N ILE A 102 -15.88 -1.29 11.35
CA ILE A 102 -15.93 0.14 11.03
C ILE A 102 -17.38 0.61 10.86
N LYS A 103 -18.25 -0.16 10.17
CA LYS A 103 -19.68 0.14 10.05
C LYS A 103 -20.36 0.27 11.41
N ILE A 104 -20.09 -0.68 12.30
CA ILE A 104 -20.65 -0.69 13.66
C ILE A 104 -20.14 0.51 14.46
N GLY A 105 -18.83 0.69 14.52
CA GLY A 105 -18.19 1.73 15.34
C GLY A 105 -18.48 3.15 14.88
N SER A 106 -18.60 3.36 13.57
CA SER A 106 -18.90 4.66 12.98
C SER A 106 -20.39 4.95 12.78
N MET A 107 -21.27 3.93 12.97
CA MET A 107 -22.69 3.97 12.62
C MET A 107 -22.97 4.25 11.12
N GLN A 108 -21.96 4.04 10.25
CA GLN A 108 -22.05 4.27 8.79
C GLN A 108 -22.33 2.96 8.07
N LYS A 109 -23.59 2.57 7.97
CA LYS A 109 -24.04 1.29 7.36
C LYS A 109 -23.64 1.15 5.88
N ASN A 110 -23.46 2.26 5.19
CA ASN A 110 -23.10 2.32 3.76
C ASN A 110 -21.59 2.36 3.53
N PHE A 111 -20.77 2.33 4.59
CA PHE A 111 -19.31 2.28 4.43
C PHE A 111 -18.88 0.99 3.73
N LYS A 112 -17.92 1.08 2.82
CA LYS A 112 -17.43 -0.04 2.03
C LYS A 112 -15.93 0.03 1.82
N ILE A 113 -15.25 -1.11 1.91
CA ILE A 113 -13.85 -1.30 1.51
C ILE A 113 -13.83 -2.10 0.21
N GLU A 114 -13.28 -1.52 -0.84
CA GLU A 114 -13.07 -2.15 -2.13
C GLU A 114 -11.62 -2.58 -2.30
N ILE A 115 -11.40 -3.78 -2.84
CA ILE A 115 -10.07 -4.36 -3.07
C ILE A 115 -9.98 -4.72 -4.56
N PRO A 116 -9.79 -3.72 -5.45
CA PRO A 116 -9.94 -3.93 -6.89
C PRO A 116 -8.93 -4.89 -7.50
N PHE A 117 -7.77 -5.11 -6.85
CA PHE A 117 -6.69 -5.95 -7.36
C PHE A 117 -6.47 -7.24 -6.57
N TYR A 118 -7.44 -7.64 -5.73
CA TYR A 118 -7.27 -8.79 -4.83
C TYR A 118 -6.85 -10.07 -5.55
N ASN A 119 -7.54 -10.43 -6.62
CA ASN A 119 -7.26 -11.64 -7.43
C ASN A 119 -6.48 -11.30 -8.72
N THR A 120 -5.63 -10.28 -8.69
CA THR A 120 -4.93 -9.83 -9.90
C THR A 120 -3.42 -9.88 -9.67
N LEU A 121 -2.71 -10.60 -10.52
CA LEU A 121 -1.24 -10.65 -10.46
C LEU A 121 -0.64 -9.30 -10.83
N LYS A 122 0.52 -9.00 -10.27
CA LYS A 122 1.23 -7.74 -10.51
C LYS A 122 1.56 -7.54 -12.00
N GLU A 123 1.98 -8.60 -12.67
CA GLU A 123 2.24 -8.59 -14.12
C GLU A 123 0.99 -8.27 -14.94
N ASP A 124 -0.19 -8.73 -14.52
CA ASP A 124 -1.44 -8.43 -15.22
C ASP A 124 -1.86 -6.98 -15.02
N ILE A 125 -1.64 -6.40 -13.84
CA ILE A 125 -1.84 -4.97 -13.61
C ILE A 125 -0.91 -4.17 -14.53
N LEU A 126 0.38 -4.50 -14.57
CA LEU A 126 1.36 -3.82 -15.42
C LEU A 126 1.05 -3.93 -16.91
N ARG A 127 0.39 -5.02 -17.34
CA ARG A 127 0.01 -5.25 -18.75
C ARG A 127 -1.28 -4.53 -19.15
N ASN A 128 -2.26 -4.52 -18.26
CA ASN A 128 -3.62 -4.10 -18.60
C ASN A 128 -3.88 -2.61 -18.35
N TYR A 129 -2.97 -1.91 -17.68
CA TYR A 129 -3.13 -0.50 -17.36
C TYR A 129 -1.95 0.32 -17.91
N ASP A 130 -2.25 1.48 -18.46
CA ASP A 130 -1.23 2.46 -18.89
C ASP A 130 -0.66 3.17 -17.66
N LEU A 131 0.43 2.62 -17.13
CA LEU A 131 1.06 3.09 -15.90
C LEU A 131 2.38 3.82 -16.19
N PRO A 132 2.68 4.91 -15.48
CA PRO A 132 3.95 5.61 -15.59
C PRO A 132 5.07 4.81 -14.91
N LEU A 133 5.55 3.75 -15.56
CA LEU A 133 6.47 2.75 -15.00
C LEU A 133 7.76 3.37 -14.42
N ASN A 134 8.21 4.48 -14.99
CA ASN A 134 9.37 5.24 -14.50
C ASN A 134 9.11 5.98 -13.18
N LEU A 135 7.84 6.16 -12.79
CA LEU A 135 7.45 6.80 -11.54
C LEU A 135 7.11 5.79 -10.44
N ILE A 136 6.94 4.50 -10.79
CA ILE A 136 6.59 3.47 -9.83
C ILE A 136 7.76 3.18 -8.90
N PHE A 137 7.48 3.16 -7.60
CA PHE A 137 8.44 2.81 -6.56
C PHE A 137 8.05 1.54 -5.82
N SER A 138 8.99 0.61 -5.68
CA SER A 138 8.85 -0.57 -4.82
C SER A 138 10.24 -0.93 -4.30
N CYS A 139 10.57 -0.47 -3.10
CA CYS A 139 11.86 -0.73 -2.46
C CYS A 139 11.73 -0.63 -0.94
N ALA A 140 12.26 -1.62 -0.23
CA ALA A 140 12.29 -1.60 1.24
C ALA A 140 13.57 -0.95 1.81
N ASN A 141 14.60 -0.73 0.98
CA ASN A 141 15.89 -0.17 1.40
C ASN A 141 16.40 0.87 0.37
N PRO A 142 15.74 2.03 0.22
CA PRO A 142 16.15 3.03 -0.75
C PRO A 142 17.57 3.57 -0.47
N ILE A 143 18.29 3.91 -1.54
CA ILE A 143 19.62 4.51 -1.47
C ILE A 143 19.56 5.83 -2.23
N ASN A 144 19.88 6.93 -1.58
CA ASN A 144 19.82 8.29 -2.18
C ASN A 144 18.46 8.61 -2.83
N ASN A 145 17.37 8.21 -2.19
CA ASN A 145 16.00 8.35 -2.70
C ASN A 145 15.70 7.56 -4.00
N GLU A 146 16.49 6.52 -4.27
CA GLU A 146 16.31 5.64 -5.41
C GLU A 146 16.12 4.19 -4.97
N ARG A 147 15.59 3.35 -5.87
CA ARG A 147 15.47 1.91 -5.62
C ARG A 147 16.86 1.29 -5.47
N CYS A 148 17.05 0.48 -4.41
CA CYS A 148 18.35 -0.19 -4.20
C CYS A 148 18.64 -1.31 -5.22
N ASN A 149 17.64 -1.79 -5.98
CA ASN A 149 17.70 -2.87 -6.97
C ASN A 149 18.21 -4.22 -6.42
N LYS A 150 18.24 -4.40 -5.11
CA LYS A 150 18.78 -5.61 -4.43
C LYS A 150 17.80 -6.25 -3.46
N CYS A 151 16.86 -5.49 -2.86
CA CYS A 151 15.92 -6.04 -1.91
C CYS A 151 14.85 -6.88 -2.62
N PHE A 152 14.14 -7.70 -1.82
CA PHE A 152 13.10 -8.57 -2.37
C PHE A 152 11.99 -7.78 -3.10
N LYS A 153 11.59 -6.59 -2.62
CA LYS A 153 10.61 -5.73 -3.29
C LYS A 153 11.08 -5.22 -4.66
N CYS A 154 12.37 -4.88 -4.78
CA CYS A 154 12.95 -4.53 -6.07
C CYS A 154 12.94 -5.73 -7.03
N ASN A 155 13.31 -6.92 -6.54
CA ASN A 155 13.33 -8.15 -7.35
C ASN A 155 11.92 -8.54 -7.80
N GLU A 156 10.94 -8.43 -6.92
CA GLU A 156 9.53 -8.68 -7.23
C GLU A 156 9.03 -7.78 -8.39
N LEU A 157 9.26 -6.47 -8.32
CA LEU A 157 8.88 -5.56 -9.39
C LEU A 157 9.65 -5.83 -10.69
N ASN A 158 10.96 -6.06 -10.61
CA ASN A 158 11.78 -6.36 -11.79
C ASN A 158 11.30 -7.64 -12.49
N ASN A 159 10.94 -8.68 -11.73
CA ASN A 159 10.41 -9.93 -12.29
C ASN A 159 9.05 -9.70 -13.00
N ALA A 160 8.17 -8.90 -12.40
CA ALA A 160 6.89 -8.57 -13.01
C ALA A 160 7.07 -7.76 -14.32
N LEU A 161 8.00 -6.81 -14.36
CA LEU A 161 8.34 -6.05 -15.57
C LEU A 161 8.92 -6.94 -16.67
N LEU A 162 9.82 -7.88 -16.33
CA LEU A 162 10.41 -8.81 -17.29
C LEU A 162 9.38 -9.75 -17.93
N LYS A 163 8.40 -10.20 -17.18
CA LYS A 163 7.30 -11.02 -17.69
C LYS A 163 6.40 -10.22 -18.64
N ASN A 164 6.22 -8.93 -18.37
CA ASN A 164 5.43 -8.04 -19.20
C ASN A 164 6.06 -7.81 -20.59
N HIS A 165 7.38 -7.79 -20.72
CA HIS A 165 8.10 -7.59 -21.99
C HIS A 165 8.18 -8.85 -22.87
N LYS A 166 7.79 -10.04 -22.38
CA LYS A 166 7.87 -11.31 -23.13
C LYS A 166 6.54 -11.72 -23.77
N SER A 167 5.51 -10.92 -23.64
CA SER A 167 4.18 -11.12 -24.23
C SER A 167 3.91 -10.13 -25.35
#